data_3d6fdca3ff5024e4d52f1d9baf937d11
#
_entry.id   3d6fdca3ff5024e4d52f1d9baf937d11
#
_cell.length_a   1.000
_cell.length_b   1.000
_cell.length_c   1.000
_cell.angle_alpha   90.00
_cell.angle_beta   90.00
_cell.angle_gamma   90.00
#
_symmetry.space_group_name_H-M   'P 1'
#
loop_
_entity.id
_entity.type
_entity.pdbx_description
1 polymer ?
#
loop_
_entity_poly.entity_id
_entity_poly.type
_entity_poly.pdbx_seq_one_letter_code
_entity_poly.pdbx_strand_id
1 'polypeptide(L)'
;MRIQRKNPEDGPGPEIKARMTKTAIAHKNQKNKENTMDALTLAQEIIDGRRITREDDLNFFLTCDLKELCEGADRIRKACVGDKVDLCSIINGRSGRCPEDCKYCAQSAHHHTSCEVYDFLPEEEIVKMCHVHEEEGVDRFSIVTSGRALTGEEFDKAIHAYETMKKECKIDLCASMGFVTAEQLHRLHEAGVTS
;
A
#
# COMPACT_ATOMS: atom_id res chain seq x y z
N MET A 1 47.44 -68.37 10.20
CA MET A 1 46.95 -67.04 9.80
C MET A 1 45.59 -66.85 10.43
N ARG A 2 45.47 -66.07 11.54
CA ARG A 2 44.22 -65.91 12.29
C ARG A 2 43.52 -64.62 11.78
N ILE A 3 42.39 -64.80 11.21
CA ILE A 3 41.54 -63.68 10.79
C ILE A 3 40.83 -63.17 12.05
N GLN A 4 41.16 -61.96 12.49
CA GLN A 4 40.41 -61.28 13.54
C GLN A 4 39.07 -60.78 13.00
N ARG A 5 37.97 -61.29 13.53
CA ARG A 5 36.61 -60.77 13.23
C ARG A 5 36.42 -59.47 13.99
N LYS A 6 36.06 -58.40 13.31
CA LYS A 6 35.66 -57.14 13.92
C LYS A 6 34.42 -57.37 14.75
N ASN A 7 34.41 -56.75 15.94
CA ASN A 7 33.27 -56.78 16.88
C ASN A 7 32.11 -55.97 16.31
N PRO A 8 30.84 -56.43 16.36
CA PRO A 8 29.69 -55.74 15.79
C PRO A 8 29.34 -54.42 16.49
N GLU A 9 29.98 -54.12 17.60
CA GLU A 9 29.73 -52.88 18.41
C GLU A 9 30.55 -51.66 17.99
N ASP A 10 31.51 -51.78 17.09
CA ASP A 10 32.26 -50.65 16.57
C ASP A 10 31.47 -49.91 15.51
N GLY A 11 30.82 -48.83 15.94
CA GLY A 11 30.13 -47.90 15.03
C GLY A 11 31.08 -47.26 14.00
N PRO A 12 30.55 -46.66 12.93
CA PRO A 12 31.36 -46.10 11.86
C PRO A 12 32.34 -45.04 12.35
N GLY A 13 33.61 -45.17 11.91
CA GLY A 13 34.71 -44.30 12.29
C GLY A 13 34.47 -42.81 11.98
N PRO A 14 35.26 -41.90 12.57
CA PRO A 14 35.04 -40.46 12.49
C PRO A 14 34.93 -39.89 11.07
N GLU A 15 35.65 -40.45 10.11
CA GLU A 15 35.60 -40.03 8.71
C GLU A 15 34.26 -40.38 8.02
N ILE A 16 33.67 -41.53 8.38
CA ILE A 16 32.38 -41.95 7.85
C ILE A 16 31.27 -41.09 8.46
N LYS A 17 31.35 -40.76 9.76
CA LYS A 17 30.41 -39.84 10.42
C LYS A 17 30.49 -38.43 9.83
N ALA A 18 31.68 -37.91 9.53
CA ALA A 18 31.88 -36.59 8.92
C ALA A 18 31.33 -36.55 7.48
N ARG A 19 31.43 -37.66 6.74
CA ARG A 19 30.90 -37.76 5.36
C ARG A 19 29.38 -37.88 5.35
N MET A 20 28.76 -38.60 6.28
CA MET A 20 27.32 -38.70 6.42
C MET A 20 26.68 -37.36 6.86
N THR A 21 27.34 -36.59 7.76
CA THR A 21 26.85 -35.26 8.16
C THR A 21 26.95 -34.25 7.03
N LYS A 22 28.04 -34.24 6.26
CA LYS A 22 28.15 -33.36 5.08
C LYS A 22 27.11 -33.68 4.01
N THR A 23 26.82 -34.95 3.74
CA THR A 23 25.80 -35.38 2.79
C THR A 23 24.38 -35.04 3.29
N ALA A 24 24.11 -35.22 4.58
CA ALA A 24 22.83 -34.86 5.18
C ALA A 24 22.57 -33.34 5.20
N ILE A 25 23.63 -32.54 5.45
CA ILE A 25 23.55 -31.07 5.37
C ILE A 25 23.36 -30.62 3.91
N ALA A 26 24.05 -31.24 2.95
CA ALA A 26 23.88 -30.94 1.55
C ALA A 26 22.47 -31.30 1.04
N HIS A 27 21.92 -32.47 1.43
CA HIS A 27 20.53 -32.84 1.11
C HIS A 27 19.50 -31.96 1.82
N LYS A 28 19.78 -31.49 3.05
CA LYS A 28 18.88 -30.57 3.77
C LYS A 28 18.88 -29.19 3.14
N ASN A 29 20.04 -28.71 2.68
CA ASN A 29 20.16 -27.45 1.95
C ASN A 29 19.58 -27.54 0.54
N GLN A 30 19.63 -28.70 -0.12
CA GLN A 30 19.05 -28.93 -1.43
C GLN A 30 17.51 -29.03 -1.35
N LYS A 31 16.94 -29.74 -0.34
CA LYS A 31 15.50 -29.77 -0.10
C LYS A 31 14.92 -28.41 0.30
N ASN A 32 15.70 -27.55 0.99
CA ASN A 32 15.27 -26.18 1.28
C ASN A 32 15.38 -25.22 0.08
N LYS A 33 16.08 -25.60 -1.00
CA LYS A 33 16.13 -24.82 -2.25
C LYS A 33 14.99 -25.16 -3.22
N GLU A 34 14.36 -26.32 -3.07
CA GLU A 34 13.34 -26.80 -4.02
C GLU A 34 11.91 -26.30 -3.73
N ASN A 35 11.70 -25.49 -2.67
CA ASN A 35 10.35 -24.98 -2.38
C ASN A 35 10.37 -23.56 -1.76
N THR A 36 11.38 -22.74 -2.05
CA THR A 36 11.33 -21.32 -1.70
C THR A 36 10.85 -20.55 -2.91
N MET A 37 9.61 -20.09 -2.84
CA MET A 37 9.08 -19.09 -3.75
C MET A 37 10.07 -17.89 -3.75
N ASP A 38 10.69 -17.57 -4.88
CA ASP A 38 11.52 -16.38 -5.00
C ASP A 38 10.68 -15.20 -5.52
N ALA A 39 11.08 -13.98 -5.15
CA ALA A 39 10.30 -12.80 -5.43
C ALA A 39 10.18 -12.50 -6.94
N LEU A 40 11.17 -12.87 -7.73
CA LEU A 40 11.17 -12.62 -9.18
C LEU A 40 10.26 -13.58 -9.91
N THR A 41 10.23 -14.86 -9.52
CA THR A 41 9.27 -15.85 -10.04
C THR A 41 7.85 -15.47 -9.67
N LEU A 42 7.60 -15.09 -8.42
CA LEU A 42 6.29 -14.60 -7.99
C LEU A 42 5.85 -13.37 -8.78
N ALA A 43 6.76 -12.43 -9.04
CA ALA A 43 6.46 -11.26 -9.84
C ALA A 43 6.02 -11.61 -11.25
N GLN A 44 6.68 -12.59 -11.90
CA GLN A 44 6.27 -13.06 -13.22
C GLN A 44 4.89 -13.72 -13.19
N GLU A 45 4.62 -14.57 -12.21
CA GLU A 45 3.31 -15.18 -12.04
C GLU A 45 2.19 -14.14 -11.85
N ILE A 46 2.47 -13.05 -11.12
CA ILE A 46 1.52 -11.94 -10.93
C ILE A 46 1.27 -11.20 -12.26
N ILE A 47 2.32 -10.97 -13.04
CA ILE A 47 2.21 -10.37 -14.39
C ILE A 47 1.35 -11.27 -15.30
N ASP A 48 1.49 -12.59 -15.18
CA ASP A 48 0.72 -13.59 -15.92
C ASP A 48 -0.72 -13.79 -15.39
N GLY A 49 -1.12 -13.02 -14.36
CA GLY A 49 -2.49 -12.96 -13.85
C GLY A 49 -2.75 -13.65 -12.51
N ARG A 50 -1.72 -14.22 -11.85
CA ARG A 50 -1.86 -14.71 -10.47
C ARG A 50 -2.25 -13.56 -9.54
N ARG A 51 -3.18 -13.83 -8.62
CA ARG A 51 -3.51 -12.93 -7.51
C ARG A 51 -3.06 -13.53 -6.19
N ILE A 52 -2.39 -12.72 -5.39
CA ILE A 52 -2.05 -13.09 -4.02
C ILE A 52 -3.33 -13.03 -3.18
N THR A 53 -3.55 -14.07 -2.39
CA THR A 53 -4.71 -14.21 -1.51
C THR A 53 -4.28 -14.36 -0.06
N ARG A 54 -5.24 -14.47 0.87
CA ARG A 54 -4.96 -14.72 2.29
C ARG A 54 -4.50 -16.15 2.59
N GLU A 55 -4.64 -17.06 1.64
CA GLU A 55 -4.20 -18.44 1.72
C GLU A 55 -2.73 -18.62 1.32
N ASP A 56 -2.13 -17.61 0.68
CA ASP A 56 -0.70 -17.59 0.37
C ASP A 56 0.12 -17.34 1.65
N ASP A 57 1.37 -17.81 1.67
CA ASP A 57 2.31 -17.49 2.77
C ASP A 57 2.76 -16.02 2.70
N LEU A 58 2.03 -15.15 3.38
CA LEU A 58 2.34 -13.72 3.42
C LEU A 58 3.62 -13.41 4.23
N ASN A 59 4.11 -14.34 5.07
CA ASN A 59 5.38 -14.16 5.78
C ASN A 59 6.57 -14.17 4.82
N PHE A 60 6.41 -14.74 3.64
CA PHE A 60 7.40 -14.65 2.58
C PHE A 60 7.88 -13.21 2.34
N PHE A 61 6.97 -12.24 2.27
CA PHE A 61 7.31 -10.82 2.04
C PHE A 61 8.10 -10.16 3.18
N LEU A 62 8.06 -10.74 4.38
CA LEU A 62 8.83 -10.26 5.54
C LEU A 62 10.22 -10.90 5.63
N THR A 63 10.46 -12.00 4.92
CA THR A 63 11.66 -12.84 5.08
C THR A 63 12.48 -13.01 3.81
N CYS A 64 11.93 -12.69 2.63
CA CYS A 64 12.63 -12.76 1.36
C CYS A 64 13.71 -11.67 1.25
N ASP A 65 14.59 -11.81 0.28
CA ASP A 65 15.60 -10.79 -0.03
C ASP A 65 14.91 -9.49 -0.47
N LEU A 66 15.20 -8.38 0.22
CA LEU A 66 14.57 -7.09 -0.03
C LEU A 66 14.87 -6.56 -1.44
N LYS A 67 16.07 -6.80 -1.95
CA LYS A 67 16.48 -6.33 -3.28
C LYS A 67 15.69 -7.07 -4.38
N GLU A 68 15.57 -8.40 -4.25
CA GLU A 68 14.75 -9.20 -5.17
C GLU A 68 13.27 -8.82 -5.09
N LEU A 69 12.75 -8.54 -3.88
CA LEU A 69 11.39 -8.08 -3.69
C LEU A 69 11.13 -6.73 -4.38
N CYS A 70 12.04 -5.76 -4.22
CA CYS A 70 11.95 -4.46 -4.89
C CYS A 70 12.04 -4.61 -6.41
N GLU A 71 12.95 -5.44 -6.92
CA GLU A 71 13.08 -5.71 -8.36
C GLU A 71 11.80 -6.37 -8.91
N GLY A 72 11.24 -7.36 -8.20
CA GLY A 72 10.00 -8.00 -8.57
C GLY A 72 8.82 -7.02 -8.62
N ALA A 73 8.69 -6.16 -7.60
CA ALA A 73 7.67 -5.12 -7.56
C ALA A 73 7.80 -4.12 -8.73
N ASP A 74 9.03 -3.71 -9.08
CA ASP A 74 9.26 -2.82 -10.22
C ASP A 74 8.92 -3.48 -11.56
N ARG A 75 9.20 -4.77 -11.73
CA ARG A 75 8.78 -5.53 -12.92
C ARG A 75 7.25 -5.56 -13.06
N ILE A 76 6.52 -5.81 -11.96
CA ILE A 76 5.04 -5.77 -11.96
C ILE A 76 4.56 -4.37 -12.33
N ARG A 77 5.12 -3.32 -11.69
CA ARG A 77 4.77 -1.93 -11.98
C ARG A 77 4.95 -1.63 -13.48
N LYS A 78 6.11 -1.95 -14.05
CA LYS A 78 6.40 -1.70 -15.47
C LYS A 78 5.44 -2.44 -16.39
N ALA A 79 5.14 -3.70 -16.09
CA ALA A 79 4.25 -4.52 -16.92
C ALA A 79 2.79 -4.06 -16.84
N CYS A 80 2.31 -3.66 -15.66
CA CYS A 80 0.89 -3.36 -15.42
C CYS A 80 0.54 -1.88 -15.56
N VAL A 81 1.47 -0.97 -15.25
CA VAL A 81 1.23 0.49 -15.19
C VAL A 81 2.11 1.26 -16.17
N GLY A 82 3.27 0.70 -16.55
CA GLY A 82 4.26 1.40 -17.37
C GLY A 82 5.06 2.42 -16.56
N ASP A 83 5.58 3.44 -17.24
CA ASP A 83 6.43 4.48 -16.63
C ASP A 83 5.66 5.81 -16.38
N LYS A 84 4.33 5.80 -16.53
CA LYS A 84 3.49 6.97 -16.22
C LYS A 84 3.51 7.22 -14.71
N VAL A 85 3.73 8.47 -14.33
CA VAL A 85 3.55 8.97 -12.97
C VAL A 85 2.16 9.60 -12.87
N ASP A 86 1.42 9.27 -11.83
CA ASP A 86 0.10 9.81 -11.54
C ASP A 86 0.27 10.85 -10.42
N LEU A 87 0.16 12.13 -10.77
CA LEU A 87 0.33 13.24 -9.84
C LEU A 87 -0.99 13.54 -9.13
N CYS A 88 -0.95 13.55 -7.80
CA CYS A 88 -2.11 13.85 -6.98
C CYS A 88 -1.83 15.07 -6.10
N SER A 89 -2.72 16.04 -6.11
CA SER A 89 -2.70 17.19 -5.21
C SER A 89 -3.91 17.18 -4.28
N ILE A 90 -3.79 17.87 -3.16
CA ILE A 90 -4.85 17.98 -2.17
C ILE A 90 -5.09 19.44 -1.76
N ILE A 91 -6.34 19.74 -1.40
CA ILE A 91 -6.67 20.90 -0.61
C ILE A 91 -7.18 20.45 0.77
N ASN A 92 -6.69 21.06 1.84
CA ASN A 92 -7.22 20.81 3.18
C ASN A 92 -8.52 21.63 3.35
N GLY A 93 -9.64 21.06 2.95
CA GLY A 93 -10.94 21.74 2.89
C GLY A 93 -11.51 22.13 4.26
N ARG A 94 -11.09 21.46 5.35
CA ARG A 94 -11.38 21.81 6.75
C ARG A 94 -10.20 21.36 7.61
N SER A 95 -9.75 22.22 8.53
CA SER A 95 -8.55 21.96 9.31
C SER A 95 -8.77 22.04 10.82
N GLY A 96 -8.04 21.19 11.53
CA GLY A 96 -7.98 21.16 13.00
C GLY A 96 -9.22 20.60 13.67
N ARG A 97 -9.28 20.70 15.02
CA ARG A 97 -10.37 20.25 15.89
C ARG A 97 -10.86 18.82 15.65
N CYS A 98 -10.02 17.94 15.10
CA CYS A 98 -10.40 16.56 14.85
C CYS A 98 -10.57 15.80 16.19
N PRO A 99 -11.73 15.17 16.46
CA PRO A 99 -11.95 14.47 17.73
C PRO A 99 -11.21 13.12 17.82
N GLU A 100 -10.59 12.66 16.72
CA GLU A 100 -9.86 11.39 16.67
C GLU A 100 -8.43 11.57 17.24
N ASP A 101 -7.95 10.55 17.97
CA ASP A 101 -6.62 10.52 18.59
C ASP A 101 -5.60 9.75 17.74
N CYS A 102 -5.46 10.10 16.47
CA CYS A 102 -4.43 9.53 15.60
C CYS A 102 -3.05 10.01 16.04
N LYS A 103 -2.17 9.12 16.45
CA LYS A 103 -0.92 9.40 17.18
C LYS A 103 0.06 10.38 16.50
N TYR A 104 0.01 10.49 15.19
CA TYR A 104 0.91 11.35 14.39
C TYR A 104 0.18 12.53 13.71
N CYS A 105 -1.13 12.68 13.93
CA CYS A 105 -1.91 13.68 13.21
C CYS A 105 -1.85 15.05 13.91
N ALA A 106 -1.33 16.06 13.21
CA ALA A 106 -1.25 17.42 13.72
C ALA A 106 -2.64 18.08 13.93
N GLN A 107 -3.68 17.59 13.25
CA GLN A 107 -5.03 18.15 13.31
C GLN A 107 -5.89 17.59 14.45
N SER A 108 -5.37 16.61 15.23
CA SER A 108 -6.08 16.03 16.37
C SER A 108 -6.25 17.06 17.50
N ALA A 109 -7.46 17.16 18.07
CA ALA A 109 -7.72 18.00 19.24
C ALA A 109 -7.03 17.48 20.53
N HIS A 110 -6.49 16.26 20.50
CA HIS A 110 -5.74 15.66 21.60
C HIS A 110 -4.24 16.04 21.59
N HIS A 111 -3.77 16.69 20.53
CA HIS A 111 -2.38 17.08 20.37
C HIS A 111 -2.21 18.59 20.41
N HIS A 112 -1.09 19.04 20.99
CA HIS A 112 -0.71 20.46 21.01
C HIS A 112 0.21 20.75 19.82
N THR A 113 -0.38 21.18 18.72
CA THR A 113 0.33 21.51 17.48
C THR A 113 0.01 22.95 17.04
N SER A 114 0.79 23.49 16.12
CA SER A 114 0.59 24.80 15.52
C SER A 114 -0.22 24.76 14.21
N CYS A 115 -1.00 23.70 13.97
CA CYS A 115 -1.81 23.64 12.76
C CYS A 115 -2.86 24.76 12.76
N GLU A 116 -3.08 25.36 11.60
CA GLU A 116 -4.18 26.30 11.41
C GLU A 116 -5.52 25.58 11.60
N VAL A 117 -6.49 26.31 12.17
CA VAL A 117 -7.83 25.79 12.45
C VAL A 117 -8.85 26.65 11.73
N TYR A 118 -9.60 26.04 10.80
CA TYR A 118 -10.68 26.69 10.05
C TYR A 118 -11.78 25.70 9.71
N ASP A 119 -12.97 26.23 9.51
CA ASP A 119 -14.16 25.50 9.06
C ASP A 119 -14.04 25.19 7.56
N PHE A 120 -15.06 24.57 6.95
CA PHE A 120 -15.00 24.21 5.54
C PHE A 120 -14.78 25.44 4.66
N LEU A 121 -13.80 25.39 3.78
CA LEU A 121 -13.41 26.49 2.89
C LEU A 121 -14.56 26.89 1.95
N PRO A 122 -14.59 28.16 1.52
CA PRO A 122 -15.49 28.62 0.46
C PRO A 122 -15.30 27.84 -0.84
N GLU A 123 -16.40 27.60 -1.58
CA GLU A 123 -16.37 26.90 -2.86
C GLU A 123 -15.42 27.53 -3.87
N GLU A 124 -15.42 28.86 -3.95
CA GLU A 124 -14.58 29.61 -4.89
C GLU A 124 -13.09 29.37 -4.68
N GLU A 125 -12.68 29.20 -3.42
CA GLU A 125 -11.29 28.92 -3.07
C GLU A 125 -10.90 27.51 -3.49
N ILE A 126 -11.76 26.52 -3.24
CA ILE A 126 -11.56 25.12 -3.62
C ILE A 126 -11.48 24.97 -5.14
N VAL A 127 -12.44 25.55 -5.88
CA VAL A 127 -12.51 25.49 -7.34
C VAL A 127 -11.31 26.19 -7.96
N LYS A 128 -10.90 27.35 -7.45
CA LYS A 128 -9.71 28.07 -7.88
C LYS A 128 -8.45 27.21 -7.74
N MET A 129 -8.28 26.51 -6.62
CA MET A 129 -7.13 25.63 -6.42
C MET A 129 -7.16 24.44 -7.37
N CYS A 130 -8.34 23.90 -7.66
CA CYS A 130 -8.49 22.83 -8.65
C CYS A 130 -7.99 23.28 -10.04
N HIS A 131 -8.37 24.47 -10.50
CA HIS A 131 -7.89 25.04 -11.76
C HIS A 131 -6.36 25.25 -11.79
N VAL A 132 -5.79 25.77 -10.70
CA VAL A 132 -4.33 25.94 -10.61
C VAL A 132 -3.60 24.61 -10.78
N HIS A 133 -4.05 23.56 -10.09
CA HIS A 133 -3.42 22.25 -10.19
C HIS A 133 -3.65 21.58 -11.57
N GLU A 134 -4.80 21.79 -12.18
CA GLU A 134 -5.05 21.33 -13.56
C GLU A 134 -4.07 22.00 -14.55
N GLU A 135 -3.86 23.32 -14.44
CA GLU A 135 -2.91 24.08 -15.25
C GLU A 135 -1.46 23.64 -15.03
N GLU A 136 -1.12 23.21 -13.81
CA GLU A 136 0.19 22.63 -13.45
C GLU A 136 0.38 21.19 -13.95
N GLY A 137 -0.65 20.59 -14.54
CA GLY A 137 -0.60 19.24 -15.11
C GLY A 137 -0.73 18.13 -14.07
N VAL A 138 -1.38 18.40 -12.94
CA VAL A 138 -1.73 17.40 -11.93
C VAL A 138 -2.86 16.51 -12.46
N ASP A 139 -2.75 15.19 -12.28
CA ASP A 139 -3.74 14.23 -12.77
C ASP A 139 -4.98 14.14 -11.87
N ARG A 140 -4.82 14.35 -10.55
CA ARG A 140 -5.90 14.20 -9.55
C ARG A 140 -5.90 15.31 -8.52
N PHE A 141 -7.10 15.76 -8.15
CA PHE A 141 -7.29 16.75 -7.08
C PHE A 141 -8.26 16.22 -6.02
N SER A 142 -7.90 16.33 -4.74
CA SER A 142 -8.66 15.81 -3.62
C SER A 142 -8.99 16.86 -2.59
N ILE A 143 -10.25 16.93 -2.16
CA ILE A 143 -10.61 17.64 -0.93
C ILE A 143 -10.39 16.69 0.25
N VAL A 144 -9.54 17.10 1.18
CA VAL A 144 -9.26 16.37 2.43
C VAL A 144 -9.81 17.18 3.60
N THR A 145 -10.44 16.52 4.57
CA THR A 145 -11.02 17.22 5.73
C THR A 145 -10.59 16.59 7.05
N SER A 146 -10.35 17.43 8.05
CA SER A 146 -10.23 16.99 9.43
C SER A 146 -11.57 16.46 9.94
N GLY A 147 -11.55 15.66 11.01
CA GLY A 147 -12.73 15.11 11.64
C GLY A 147 -13.01 13.66 11.29
N ARG A 148 -13.85 13.02 12.12
CA ARG A 148 -14.26 11.62 11.92
C ARG A 148 -15.06 11.43 10.63
N ALA A 149 -15.88 12.41 10.28
CA ALA A 149 -16.67 12.46 9.06
C ALA A 149 -17.04 13.90 8.73
N LEU A 150 -17.23 14.19 7.45
CA LEU A 150 -17.87 15.42 7.00
C LEU A 150 -19.39 15.17 6.89
N THR A 151 -20.20 16.00 7.53
CA THR A 151 -21.66 15.79 7.59
C THR A 151 -22.43 17.11 7.52
N GLY A 152 -23.74 17.04 7.31
CA GLY A 152 -24.64 18.21 7.31
C GLY A 152 -24.29 19.24 6.23
N GLU A 153 -24.41 20.51 6.55
CA GLU A 153 -24.19 21.62 5.62
C GLU A 153 -22.80 21.64 5.00
N GLU A 154 -21.76 21.23 5.76
CA GLU A 154 -20.40 21.19 5.21
C GLU A 154 -20.25 20.10 4.14
N PHE A 155 -20.94 18.96 4.31
CA PHE A 155 -20.96 17.92 3.28
C PHE A 155 -21.71 18.42 2.03
N ASP A 156 -22.80 19.15 2.19
CA ASP A 156 -23.55 19.74 1.06
C ASP A 156 -22.68 20.77 0.31
N LYS A 157 -21.94 21.63 1.03
CA LYS A 157 -20.95 22.55 0.43
C LYS A 157 -19.87 21.80 -0.36
N ALA A 158 -19.38 20.67 0.16
CA ALA A 158 -18.41 19.86 -0.56
C ALA A 158 -19.01 19.26 -1.84
N ILE A 159 -20.26 18.79 -1.83
CA ILE A 159 -20.96 18.31 -3.02
C ILE A 159 -21.05 19.42 -4.07
N HIS A 160 -21.46 20.63 -3.69
CA HIS A 160 -21.54 21.77 -4.63
C HIS A 160 -20.16 22.08 -5.23
N ALA A 161 -19.10 22.10 -4.43
CA ALA A 161 -17.76 22.33 -4.94
C ALA A 161 -17.34 21.23 -5.95
N TYR A 162 -17.66 19.95 -5.70
CA TYR A 162 -17.40 18.87 -6.65
C TYR A 162 -18.23 19.00 -7.93
N GLU A 163 -19.49 19.36 -7.84
CA GLU A 163 -20.35 19.58 -9.01
C GLU A 163 -19.83 20.72 -9.90
N THR A 164 -19.29 21.78 -9.29
CA THR A 164 -18.69 22.89 -10.00
C THR A 164 -17.36 22.46 -10.65
N MET A 165 -16.47 21.81 -9.90
CA MET A 165 -15.20 21.29 -10.44
C MET A 165 -15.44 20.30 -11.59
N LYS A 166 -16.45 19.40 -11.48
CA LYS A 166 -16.83 18.48 -12.56
C LYS A 166 -17.23 19.19 -13.85
N LYS A 167 -17.83 20.37 -13.76
CA LYS A 167 -18.25 21.16 -14.93
C LYS A 167 -17.11 21.97 -15.54
N GLU A 168 -16.20 22.46 -14.71
CA GLU A 168 -15.20 23.45 -15.08
C GLU A 168 -13.80 22.84 -15.31
N CYS A 169 -13.47 21.72 -14.64
CA CYS A 169 -12.17 21.08 -14.70
C CYS A 169 -12.25 19.69 -15.36
N LYS A 170 -11.11 19.24 -15.90
CA LYS A 170 -10.96 17.90 -16.51
C LYS A 170 -10.10 16.95 -15.65
N ILE A 171 -9.56 17.45 -14.54
CA ILE A 171 -8.77 16.71 -13.58
C ILE A 171 -9.64 15.66 -12.86
N ASP A 172 -9.08 14.50 -12.55
CA ASP A 172 -9.79 13.48 -11.76
C ASP A 172 -10.05 13.96 -10.34
N LEU A 173 -11.28 13.78 -9.85
CA LEU A 173 -11.70 14.27 -8.53
C LEU A 173 -11.67 13.13 -7.51
N CYS A 174 -11.03 13.38 -6.37
CA CYS A 174 -10.92 12.48 -5.24
C CYS A 174 -11.48 13.11 -3.96
N ALA A 175 -11.85 12.28 -2.97
CA ALA A 175 -12.35 12.74 -1.68
C ALA A 175 -11.74 11.96 -0.52
N SER A 176 -11.35 12.67 0.56
CA SER A 176 -10.95 12.07 1.83
C SER A 176 -11.66 12.79 2.99
N MET A 177 -12.86 12.29 3.32
CA MET A 177 -13.81 12.96 4.23
C MET A 177 -14.20 12.09 5.44
N GLY A 178 -13.37 11.10 5.77
CA GLY A 178 -13.59 10.18 6.90
C GLY A 178 -14.66 9.13 6.62
N PHE A 179 -15.47 8.81 7.64
CA PHE A 179 -16.52 7.80 7.54
C PHE A 179 -17.76 8.36 6.86
N VAL A 180 -17.91 8.11 5.58
CA VAL A 180 -19.10 8.49 4.81
C VAL A 180 -20.09 7.32 4.73
N THR A 181 -21.38 7.64 4.67
CA THR A 181 -22.46 6.66 4.49
C THR A 181 -22.56 6.21 3.01
N ALA A 182 -23.27 5.12 2.74
CA ALA A 182 -23.51 4.67 1.37
C ALA A 182 -24.24 5.74 0.53
N GLU A 183 -25.17 6.48 1.12
CA GLU A 183 -25.86 7.60 0.47
C GLU A 183 -24.90 8.74 0.13
N GLN A 184 -24.02 9.10 1.06
CA GLN A 184 -22.99 10.12 0.84
C GLN A 184 -22.01 9.71 -0.25
N LEU A 185 -21.57 8.44 -0.28
CA LEU A 185 -20.75 7.89 -1.37
C LEU A 185 -21.43 8.01 -2.73
N HIS A 186 -22.73 7.72 -2.79
CA HIS A 186 -23.50 7.84 -4.03
C HIS A 186 -23.55 9.30 -4.50
N ARG A 187 -23.80 10.25 -3.60
CA ARG A 187 -23.81 11.68 -3.91
C ARG A 187 -22.44 12.17 -4.38
N LEU A 188 -21.35 11.74 -3.74
CA LEU A 188 -19.98 12.06 -4.17
C LEU A 188 -19.70 11.54 -5.58
N HIS A 189 -20.10 10.31 -5.87
CA HIS A 189 -19.94 9.73 -7.20
C HIS A 189 -20.75 10.50 -8.26
N GLU A 190 -22.00 10.86 -7.98
CA GLU A 190 -22.83 11.69 -8.88
C GLU A 190 -22.21 13.07 -9.10
N ALA A 191 -21.60 13.66 -8.07
CA ALA A 191 -20.87 14.93 -8.15
C ALA A 191 -19.53 14.85 -8.91
N GLY A 192 -19.10 13.65 -9.32
CA GLY A 192 -17.91 13.45 -10.16
C GLY A 192 -16.69 12.89 -9.44
N VAL A 193 -16.79 12.52 -8.17
CA VAL A 193 -15.70 11.89 -7.44
C VAL A 193 -15.50 10.45 -7.92
N THR A 194 -14.28 10.11 -8.29
CA THR A 194 -13.90 8.78 -8.83
C THR A 194 -13.13 7.93 -7.83
N SER A 195 -12.55 8.54 -6.76
CA SER A 195 -11.71 7.84 -5.80
C SER A 195 -11.77 8.46 -4.40
#